data_fc7f0a3de50b8e9be7099554a9c3e0a1
#
_entry.id   fc7f0a3de50b8e9be7099554a9c3e0a1
#
_cell.length_a   1.000
_cell.length_b   1.000
_cell.length_c   1.000
_cell.angle_alpha   90.00
_cell.angle_beta   90.00
_cell.angle_gamma   90.00
#
_symmetry.space_group_name_H-M   'P 1'
#
loop_
_entity.id
_entity.type
_entity.pdbx_description
1 polymer ?
#
loop_
_entity_poly.entity_id
_entity_poly.type
_entity_poly.pdbx_seq_one_letter_code
_entity_poly.pdbx_strand_id
1 'polypeptide(L)'
;MITAITEFKLPADTPRERAFEIFKASVPRYAGYPGLIRKYFLYGADSSVKGVYLWESRAAADKLYTAEFRKGIKERFGSEPTITFFETPIVIDNLTKETIAA
;
A
#
# COMPACT_ATOMS: atom_id res chain seq x y z
N MET A 1 3.31 -15.28 4.61
CA MET A 1 3.06 -13.84 4.39
C MET A 1 2.58 -13.59 2.96
N ILE A 2 1.86 -12.51 2.78
CA ILE A 2 1.35 -12.08 1.47
C ILE A 2 1.78 -10.63 1.24
N THR A 3 2.29 -10.35 0.06
CA THR A 3 2.56 -8.99 -0.37
C THR A 3 1.48 -8.54 -1.33
N ALA A 4 0.87 -7.41 -1.06
CA ALA A 4 -0.08 -6.78 -1.96
C ALA A 4 0.54 -5.50 -2.51
N ILE A 5 0.44 -5.33 -3.82
CA ILE A 5 0.88 -4.10 -4.47
C ILE A 5 -0.35 -3.41 -5.04
N THR A 6 -0.63 -2.22 -4.53
CA THR A 6 -1.69 -1.37 -5.06
C THR A 6 -1.09 -0.32 -5.97
N GLU A 7 -1.79 0.02 -7.02
CA GLU A 7 -1.37 1.06 -7.95
C GLU A 7 -2.58 1.88 -8.41
N PHE A 8 -2.44 3.20 -8.39
CA PHE A 8 -3.42 4.10 -8.98
C PHE A 8 -2.73 5.40 -9.36
N LYS A 9 -3.43 6.24 -10.13
CA LYS A 9 -2.93 7.55 -10.53
C LYS A 9 -3.61 8.64 -9.73
N LEU A 10 -2.81 9.60 -9.27
CA LEU A 10 -3.32 10.86 -8.74
C LEU A 10 -3.83 11.72 -9.91
N PRO A 11 -4.65 12.74 -9.64
CA PRO A 11 -5.02 13.69 -10.68
C PRO A 11 -3.80 14.22 -11.42
N ALA A 12 -3.93 14.45 -12.73
CA ALA A 12 -2.85 14.98 -13.55
C ALA A 12 -2.29 16.26 -12.92
N ASP A 13 -0.98 16.44 -13.05
CA ASP A 13 -0.27 17.61 -12.52
C ASP A 13 -0.25 17.72 -10.99
N THR A 14 -0.49 16.61 -10.27
CA THR A 14 -0.31 16.61 -8.83
C THR A 14 1.17 16.75 -8.50
N PRO A 15 1.58 17.82 -7.79
CA PRO A 15 2.98 18.01 -7.43
C PRO A 15 3.45 16.91 -6.47
N ARG A 16 4.75 16.61 -6.54
CA ARG A 16 5.38 15.64 -5.64
C ARG A 16 5.10 15.94 -4.16
N GLU A 17 5.18 17.20 -3.78
CA GLU A 17 4.94 17.66 -2.40
C GLU A 17 3.51 17.34 -1.95
N ARG A 18 2.54 17.50 -2.85
CA ARG A 18 1.14 17.20 -2.56
C ARG A 18 0.93 15.69 -2.37
N ALA A 19 1.58 14.88 -3.21
CA ALA A 19 1.52 13.42 -3.06
C ALA A 19 2.08 13.00 -1.69
N PHE A 20 3.18 13.59 -1.27
CA PHE A 20 3.80 13.29 0.02
C PHE A 20 2.94 13.71 1.20
N GLU A 21 2.22 14.83 1.08
CA GLU A 21 1.24 15.23 2.10
C GLU A 21 0.11 14.20 2.23
N ILE A 22 -0.37 13.69 1.10
CA ILE A 22 -1.41 12.65 1.07
C ILE A 22 -0.90 11.39 1.77
N PHE A 23 0.35 10.98 1.49
CA PHE A 23 0.96 9.82 2.14
C PHE A 23 1.05 10.01 3.64
N LYS A 24 1.56 11.16 4.09
CA LYS A 24 1.68 11.46 5.52
C LYS A 24 0.33 11.47 6.22
N ALA A 25 -0.70 12.02 5.58
CA ALA A 25 -2.05 12.04 6.13
C ALA A 25 -2.64 10.63 6.26
N SER A 26 -2.17 9.68 5.47
CA SER A 26 -2.64 8.29 5.50
C SER A 26 -1.97 7.45 6.59
N VAL A 27 -0.84 7.88 7.13
CA VAL A 27 -0.08 7.09 8.11
C VAL A 27 -0.92 6.63 9.29
N PRO A 28 -1.73 7.47 9.95
CA PRO A 28 -2.53 7.02 11.10
C PRO A 28 -3.51 5.90 10.78
N ARG A 29 -3.97 5.81 9.53
CA ARG A 29 -4.90 4.76 9.10
C ARG A 29 -4.22 3.39 9.09
N TYR A 30 -2.94 3.34 8.75
CA TYR A 30 -2.22 2.08 8.58
C TYR A 30 -1.31 1.73 9.73
N ALA A 31 -0.82 2.69 10.49
CA ALA A 31 -0.01 2.41 11.67
C ALA A 31 -0.82 1.59 12.69
N GLY A 32 -0.32 0.41 13.02
CA GLY A 32 -1.03 -0.49 13.92
C GLY A 32 -2.20 -1.25 13.32
N TYR A 33 -2.36 -1.21 12.00
CA TYR A 33 -3.45 -1.93 11.34
C TYR A 33 -3.29 -3.44 11.53
N PRO A 34 -4.34 -4.16 11.98
CA PRO A 34 -4.25 -5.59 12.29
C PRO A 34 -3.77 -6.42 11.11
N GLY A 35 -2.74 -7.22 11.32
CA GLY A 35 -2.18 -8.10 10.30
C GLY A 35 -1.26 -7.45 9.30
N LEU A 36 -1.11 -6.12 9.33
CA LEU A 36 -0.19 -5.41 8.46
C LEU A 36 1.18 -5.33 9.12
N ILE A 37 2.18 -5.97 8.51
CA ILE A 37 3.54 -5.99 9.03
C ILE A 37 4.30 -4.72 8.62
N ARG A 38 4.22 -4.37 7.34
CA ARG A 38 4.89 -3.21 6.75
C ARG A 38 4.07 -2.61 5.63
N LYS A 39 4.27 -1.33 5.41
CA LYS A 39 3.74 -0.66 4.23
C LYS A 39 4.73 0.37 3.72
N TYR A 40 4.94 0.37 2.40
CA TYR A 40 5.70 1.40 1.72
C TYR A 40 4.76 2.23 0.85
N PHE A 41 4.93 3.55 0.91
CA PHE A 41 4.26 4.47 0.00
C PHE A 41 5.26 4.84 -1.08
N LEU A 42 4.89 4.64 -2.33
CA LEU A 42 5.79 4.87 -3.47
C LEU A 42 5.22 5.94 -4.39
N TYR A 43 6.08 6.84 -4.82
CA TYR A 43 5.77 7.85 -5.80
C TYR A 43 6.59 7.60 -7.06
N GLY A 44 5.91 7.39 -8.18
CA GLY A 44 6.54 7.14 -9.47
C GLY A 44 6.34 8.28 -10.45
N ALA A 45 6.80 8.09 -11.68
CA ALA A 45 6.60 9.03 -12.76
C ALA A 45 5.10 9.15 -13.11
N ASP A 46 4.72 10.23 -13.76
CA ASP A 46 3.37 10.46 -14.29
C ASP A 46 2.26 10.40 -13.25
N SER A 47 2.52 10.90 -12.04
CA SER A 47 1.56 10.90 -10.93
C SER A 47 1.08 9.50 -10.52
N SER A 48 1.84 8.48 -10.89
CA SER A 48 1.58 7.10 -10.49
C SER A 48 2.03 6.90 -9.04
N VAL A 49 1.15 6.34 -8.22
CA VAL A 49 1.48 6.01 -6.84
C VAL A 49 1.21 4.54 -6.58
N LYS A 50 2.06 3.94 -5.75
CA LYS A 50 1.93 2.54 -5.37
C LYS A 50 2.00 2.41 -3.86
N GLY A 51 1.33 1.39 -3.35
CA GLY A 51 1.52 0.94 -1.98
C GLY A 51 2.04 -0.49 -2.03
N VAL A 52 3.08 -0.76 -1.27
CA VAL A 52 3.54 -2.14 -1.06
C VAL A 52 3.21 -2.50 0.37
N TYR A 53 2.37 -3.53 0.53
CA TYR A 53 1.86 -3.97 1.82
C TYR A 53 2.36 -5.37 2.09
N LEU A 54 2.98 -5.58 3.24
CA LEU A 54 3.32 -6.93 3.70
C LEU A 54 2.33 -7.34 4.77
N TRP A 55 1.58 -8.40 4.49
CA TRP A 55 0.51 -8.93 5.36
C TRP A 55 0.89 -10.26 6.00
N GLU A 56 0.42 -10.49 7.21
CA GLU A 56 0.57 -11.79 7.87
C GLU A 56 -0.12 -12.90 7.08
N SER A 57 -1.27 -12.59 6.47
CA SER A 57 -2.08 -13.56 5.75
C SER A 57 -2.94 -12.90 4.69
N ARG A 58 -3.46 -13.69 3.76
CA ARG A 58 -4.43 -13.23 2.77
C ARG A 58 -5.73 -12.78 3.44
N ALA A 59 -6.16 -13.47 4.48
CA ALA A 59 -7.37 -13.11 5.22
C ALA A 59 -7.26 -11.71 5.84
N ALA A 60 -6.08 -11.36 6.38
CA ALA A 60 -5.84 -10.02 6.91
C ALA A 60 -5.90 -8.97 5.79
N ALA A 61 -5.29 -9.26 4.65
CA ALA A 61 -5.31 -8.37 3.49
C ALA A 61 -6.73 -8.13 2.98
N ASP A 62 -7.53 -9.17 2.89
CA ASP A 62 -8.89 -9.08 2.35
C ASP A 62 -9.81 -8.19 3.19
N LYS A 63 -9.51 -7.99 4.46
CA LYS A 63 -10.27 -7.07 5.31
C LYS A 63 -10.08 -5.61 4.92
N LEU A 64 -8.95 -5.25 4.33
CA LEU A 64 -8.70 -3.90 3.85
C LEU A 64 -9.23 -3.69 2.43
N TYR A 65 -8.96 -4.63 1.52
CA TYR A 65 -9.20 -4.46 0.09
C TYR A 65 -10.64 -4.81 -0.30
N THR A 66 -11.57 -4.12 0.31
CA THR A 66 -12.99 -4.27 0.04
C THR A 66 -13.43 -3.43 -1.16
N ALA A 67 -14.66 -3.62 -1.62
CA ALA A 67 -15.25 -2.78 -2.65
C ALA A 67 -15.30 -1.32 -2.19
N GLU A 68 -15.54 -1.08 -0.92
CA GLU A 68 -15.55 0.27 -0.33
C GLU A 68 -14.18 0.94 -0.37
N PHE A 69 -13.11 0.16 -0.13
CA PHE A 69 -11.73 0.65 -0.26
C PHE A 69 -11.46 1.13 -1.68
N ARG A 70 -11.80 0.31 -2.68
CA ARG A 70 -11.61 0.64 -4.09
C ARG A 70 -12.41 1.86 -4.51
N LYS A 71 -13.66 1.91 -4.09
CA LYS A 71 -14.57 3.04 -4.36
C LYS A 71 -14.05 4.32 -3.73
N GLY A 72 -13.56 4.25 -2.50
CA GLY A 72 -13.00 5.40 -1.79
C GLY A 72 -11.80 6.00 -2.51
N ILE A 73 -10.92 5.18 -3.03
CA ILE A 73 -9.76 5.66 -3.82
C ILE A 73 -10.23 6.31 -5.11
N LYS A 74 -11.16 5.69 -5.82
CA LYS A 74 -11.71 6.24 -7.05
C LYS A 74 -12.38 7.59 -6.83
N GLU A 75 -13.16 7.71 -5.76
CA GLU A 75 -13.84 8.96 -5.43
C GLU A 75 -12.87 10.08 -5.06
N ARG A 76 -11.81 9.76 -4.31
CA ARG A 76 -10.85 10.76 -3.85
C ARG A 76 -9.85 11.17 -4.93
N PHE A 77 -9.43 10.24 -5.77
CA PHE A 77 -8.30 10.46 -6.69
C PHE A 77 -8.67 10.31 -8.15
N GLY A 78 -9.87 9.86 -8.47
CA GLY A 78 -10.36 9.80 -9.85
C GLY A 78 -10.00 8.53 -10.60
N SER A 79 -9.24 7.61 -10.02
CA SER A 79 -8.93 6.33 -10.66
C SER A 79 -9.08 5.17 -9.68
N GLU A 80 -9.49 4.04 -10.21
CA GLU A 80 -9.58 2.80 -9.45
C GLU A 80 -8.20 2.20 -9.23
N PRO A 81 -7.92 1.67 -8.03
CA PRO A 81 -6.65 0.99 -7.81
C PRO A 81 -6.65 -0.39 -8.46
N THR A 82 -5.49 -0.81 -8.96
CA THR A 82 -5.23 -2.22 -9.22
C THR A 82 -4.55 -2.81 -8.00
N ILE A 83 -4.87 -4.05 -7.67
CA ILE A 83 -4.28 -4.74 -6.51
C ILE A 83 -3.79 -6.10 -6.98
N THR A 84 -2.50 -6.34 -6.78
CA THR A 84 -1.86 -7.61 -7.15
C THR A 84 -1.29 -8.26 -5.90
N PHE A 85 -1.48 -9.56 -5.77
CA PHE A 85 -1.04 -10.33 -4.60
C PHE A 85 0.07 -11.29 -4.96
N PHE A 86 1.00 -11.46 -4.04
CA PHE A 86 2.12 -12.39 -4.17
C PHE A 86 2.33 -13.13 -2.85
N GLU A 87 2.66 -14.42 -2.95
CA GLU A 87 3.16 -15.14 -1.78
C GLU A 87 4.55 -14.61 -1.44
N THR A 88 4.81 -14.42 -0.15
CA THR A 88 6.07 -13.85 0.31
C THR A 88 6.70 -14.81 1.32
N PRO A 89 7.51 -15.76 0.85
CA PRO A 89 8.07 -16.77 1.73
C PRO A 89 9.17 -16.24 2.63
N ILE A 90 9.94 -15.23 2.18
CA ILE A 90 11.11 -14.74 2.92
C ILE A 90 11.20 -13.23 2.80
N VAL A 91 11.50 -12.57 3.91
CA VAL A 91 11.83 -11.14 3.95
C VAL A 91 13.18 -10.99 4.65
N ILE A 92 14.11 -10.33 3.99
CA ILE A 92 15.41 -9.96 4.58
C ILE A 92 15.35 -8.48 4.91
N ASP A 93 15.59 -8.14 6.16
CA ASP A 93 15.65 -6.76 6.61
C ASP A 93 17.05 -6.48 7.17
N ASN A 94 17.87 -5.78 6.39
CA ASN A 94 19.24 -5.48 6.78
C ASN A 94 19.33 -4.35 7.80
N LEU A 95 18.28 -3.59 8.00
CA LEU A 95 18.25 -2.54 9.00
C LEU A 95 18.11 -3.14 10.40
N THR A 96 17.18 -4.08 10.55
CA THR A 96 16.99 -4.83 11.80
C THR A 96 17.87 -6.06 11.89
N LYS A 97 18.52 -6.44 10.79
CA LYS A 97 19.32 -7.67 10.65
C LYS A 97 18.51 -8.94 10.88
N GLU A 98 17.24 -8.90 10.48
CA GLU A 98 16.34 -10.03 10.60
C GLU A 98 16.08 -10.69 9.24
N THR A 99 15.88 -12.00 9.27
CA THR A 99 15.32 -12.75 8.16
C THR A 99 14.02 -13.36 8.66
N ILE A 100 12.91 -12.98 8.04
CA ILE A 100 11.58 -13.47 8.41
C ILE A 100 11.16 -14.52 7.40
N ALA A 101 10.96 -15.74 7.85
CA ALA A 101 10.49 -16.84 7.02
C ALA A 101 9.08 -17.22 7.43
N ALA A 102 8.23 -17.41 6.44
CA ALA A 102 6.87 -17.84 6.68
C ALA A 102 6.76 -19.37 6.80
#